data_f183493561083cd6ef558af15213371a
#
_entry.id   f183493561083cd6ef558af15213371a
#
_cell.length_a   1.000
_cell.length_b   1.000
_cell.length_c   1.000
_cell.angle_alpha   90.00
_cell.angle_beta   90.00
_cell.angle_gamma   90.00
#
_symmetry.space_group_name_H-M   'P 1'
#
loop_
_entity.id
_entity.type
_entity.pdbx_description
1 polymer ?
#
loop_
_entity_poly.entity_id
_entity_poly.type
_entity_poly.pdbx_seq_one_letter_code
_entity_poly.pdbx_strand_id
1 'polypeptide(L)'
;MLGFLSYGFIGIGKFMEIFFPWEVVSQYVPWDIPVQYVPHFYGIFFTAIATFYVMLGGMLSIVWTDVVQFLIMTVAGVVIAIIGMNMVAPEMIREFVPAGWESPFFGWTLDIDWSERMSLLTERMADEPYSLMGVFVMMALLKGIFMSMAGPAPNYDMQKILSCKSPKEAALMSGSVSVILLIPRYLMIMGFALLAIYFFKVDGGLEQMTAVHTDFETILPHLITKYVPVGLAGLLLAGLLSAFMSTFASTVNAAPAYVVNDIYLKYINPRASVRTQIRASYLVSVLVVVISTVMGFFLKDINEIFQWIVGALFGGYIAANVLKWHWWRFNGEGYFWGMTSGVVAAIVMKFTVPDSLVLYFFPVLFGISLVGCIVGTYSAPPADEETLVNFYIRVCPWGWWKPVAAKAVARYPQVTRNRHFKRDMFNVAIGIVWQCCLTIVPMYLVVRGTGGLIASVLLLVVTTVVLKYTWYRPLCREEKEYDELMKRIGMN
;
A
#
# COMPACT_ATOMS: atom_id res chain seq x y z
N MET A 1 -3.62 -2.14 -11.59
CA MET A 1 -4.03 -0.74 -11.87
C MET A 1 -5.55 -0.62 -11.97
N LEU A 2 -6.22 -1.31 -12.88
CA LEU A 2 -7.68 -1.22 -13.06
C LEU A 2 -8.44 -1.39 -11.75
N GLY A 3 -8.17 -2.44 -10.98
CA GLY A 3 -8.83 -2.67 -9.69
C GLY A 3 -8.62 -1.57 -8.66
N PHE A 4 -7.39 -1.00 -8.56
CA PHE A 4 -7.14 0.14 -7.66
C PHE A 4 -7.89 1.41 -8.07
N LEU A 5 -8.04 1.65 -9.37
CA LEU A 5 -8.82 2.77 -9.86
C LEU A 5 -10.32 2.55 -9.64
N SER A 6 -10.82 1.32 -9.83
CA SER A 6 -12.23 0.96 -9.53
C SER A 6 -12.55 1.11 -8.05
N TYR A 7 -11.66 0.64 -7.18
CA TYR A 7 -11.73 0.84 -5.73
C TYR A 7 -11.79 2.33 -5.37
N GLY A 8 -10.87 3.12 -5.93
CA GLY A 8 -10.83 4.56 -5.70
C GLY A 8 -12.10 5.27 -6.18
N PHE A 9 -12.62 4.87 -7.33
CA PHE A 9 -13.86 5.40 -7.91
C PHE A 9 -15.07 5.22 -6.98
N ILE A 10 -15.30 4.01 -6.49
CA ILE A 10 -16.41 3.73 -5.56
C ILE A 10 -16.19 4.40 -4.22
N GLY A 11 -14.95 4.33 -3.68
CA GLY A 11 -14.61 4.91 -2.40
C GLY A 11 -14.84 6.41 -2.33
N ILE A 12 -14.36 7.17 -3.34
CA ILE A 12 -14.59 8.61 -3.38
C ILE A 12 -16.06 8.95 -3.59
N GLY A 13 -16.80 8.15 -4.35
CA GLY A 13 -18.22 8.33 -4.59
C GLY A 13 -19.05 8.24 -3.30
N LYS A 14 -18.94 7.14 -2.57
CA LYS A 14 -19.60 6.93 -1.28
C LYS A 14 -19.19 7.99 -0.24
N PHE A 15 -17.92 8.36 -0.22
CA PHE A 15 -17.41 9.36 0.71
C PHE A 15 -18.00 10.75 0.43
N MET A 16 -18.01 11.17 -0.84
CA MET A 16 -18.49 12.50 -1.22
C MET A 16 -19.99 12.69 -1.10
N GLU A 17 -20.79 11.65 -1.28
CA GLU A 17 -22.24 11.68 -1.09
C GLU A 17 -22.64 12.19 0.30
N ILE A 18 -21.87 11.87 1.33
CA ILE A 18 -22.15 12.28 2.70
C ILE A 18 -21.85 13.77 2.93
N PHE A 19 -20.79 14.29 2.30
CA PHE A 19 -20.42 15.71 2.43
C PHE A 19 -21.19 16.62 1.52
N PHE A 20 -21.69 16.09 0.41
CA PHE A 20 -22.51 16.79 -0.56
C PHE A 20 -23.86 16.06 -0.70
N PRO A 21 -24.82 16.31 0.22
CA PRO A 21 -26.10 15.64 0.20
C PRO A 21 -26.79 15.79 -1.16
N TRP A 22 -27.30 14.68 -1.69
CA TRP A 22 -27.89 14.65 -3.03
C TRP A 22 -29.08 15.60 -3.19
N GLU A 23 -29.85 15.82 -2.13
CA GLU A 23 -30.97 16.76 -2.10
C GLU A 23 -30.55 18.20 -2.49
N VAL A 24 -29.32 18.58 -2.15
CA VAL A 24 -28.77 19.91 -2.49
C VAL A 24 -28.18 19.90 -3.90
N VAL A 25 -27.44 18.86 -4.26
CA VAL A 25 -26.72 18.77 -5.54
C VAL A 25 -27.67 18.49 -6.69
N SER A 26 -28.74 17.72 -6.48
CA SER A 26 -29.72 17.38 -7.50
C SER A 26 -30.37 18.62 -8.13
N GLN A 27 -30.46 19.74 -7.41
CA GLN A 27 -31.01 20.99 -7.91
C GLN A 27 -30.20 21.59 -9.06
N TYR A 28 -28.92 21.24 -9.16
CA TYR A 28 -28.00 21.72 -10.19
C TYR A 28 -27.74 20.67 -11.29
N VAL A 29 -28.28 19.47 -11.16
CA VAL A 29 -28.09 18.37 -12.12
C VAL A 29 -29.36 18.24 -12.98
N PRO A 30 -29.24 18.34 -14.32
CA PRO A 30 -30.43 18.33 -15.21
C PRO A 30 -31.03 16.92 -15.40
N TRP A 31 -30.46 15.89 -14.80
CA TRP A 31 -30.88 14.50 -14.94
C TRP A 31 -31.40 13.95 -13.60
N ASP A 32 -32.44 13.16 -13.66
CA ASP A 32 -32.91 12.39 -12.51
C ASP A 32 -32.05 11.11 -12.36
N ILE A 33 -31.26 11.05 -11.29
CA ILE A 33 -30.35 9.94 -11.00
C ILE A 33 -30.96 9.10 -9.86
N PRO A 34 -31.26 7.80 -10.09
CA PRO A 34 -31.69 6.92 -9.02
C PRO A 34 -30.71 6.91 -7.85
N VAL A 35 -31.22 6.91 -6.60
CA VAL A 35 -30.42 7.03 -5.37
C VAL A 35 -29.26 6.02 -5.34
N GLN A 36 -29.47 4.81 -5.80
CA GLN A 36 -28.42 3.76 -5.88
C GLN A 36 -27.22 4.13 -6.74
N TYR A 37 -27.35 5.09 -7.66
CA TYR A 37 -26.25 5.55 -8.55
C TYR A 37 -25.68 6.91 -8.17
N VAL A 38 -26.13 7.51 -7.09
CA VAL A 38 -25.60 8.80 -6.60
C VAL A 38 -24.11 8.71 -6.26
N PRO A 39 -23.61 7.66 -5.53
CA PRO A 39 -22.18 7.49 -5.32
C PRO A 39 -21.40 7.39 -6.62
N HIS A 40 -21.95 6.74 -7.64
CA HIS A 40 -21.29 6.62 -8.94
C HIS A 40 -21.19 7.97 -9.67
N PHE A 41 -22.20 8.82 -9.54
CA PHE A 41 -22.16 10.18 -10.08
C PHE A 41 -21.01 10.98 -9.48
N TYR A 42 -20.88 11.00 -8.15
CA TYR A 42 -19.75 11.66 -7.47
C TYR A 42 -18.42 11.02 -7.87
N GLY A 43 -18.36 9.70 -7.95
CA GLY A 43 -17.17 8.97 -8.39
C GLY A 43 -16.72 9.41 -9.78
N ILE A 44 -17.64 9.48 -10.78
CA ILE A 44 -17.35 9.97 -12.14
C ILE A 44 -16.84 11.39 -12.10
N PHE A 45 -17.51 12.28 -11.37
CA PHE A 45 -17.17 13.70 -11.30
C PHE A 45 -15.74 13.91 -10.77
N PHE A 46 -15.41 13.34 -9.62
CA PHE A 46 -14.09 13.51 -9.02
C PHE A 46 -12.97 12.78 -9.78
N THR A 47 -13.24 11.59 -10.34
CA THR A 47 -12.25 10.89 -11.16
C THR A 47 -12.01 11.59 -12.50
N ALA A 48 -13.02 12.24 -13.09
CA ALA A 48 -12.84 13.05 -14.29
C ALA A 48 -11.94 14.26 -14.03
N ILE A 49 -12.16 14.99 -12.92
CA ILE A 49 -11.31 16.11 -12.51
C ILE A 49 -9.87 15.62 -12.27
N ALA A 50 -9.70 14.51 -11.54
CA ALA A 50 -8.39 13.93 -11.26
C ALA A 50 -7.67 13.52 -12.56
N THR A 51 -8.38 12.90 -13.50
CA THR A 51 -7.81 12.49 -14.80
C THR A 51 -7.35 13.69 -15.62
N PHE A 52 -8.16 14.72 -15.69
CA PHE A 52 -7.82 15.95 -16.41
C PHE A 52 -6.56 16.61 -15.83
N TYR A 53 -6.50 16.72 -14.51
CA TYR A 53 -5.34 17.26 -13.81
C TYR A 53 -4.06 16.44 -14.09
N VAL A 54 -4.13 15.11 -14.04
CA VAL A 54 -2.99 14.21 -14.30
C VAL A 54 -2.46 14.36 -15.73
N MET A 55 -3.38 14.44 -16.70
CA MET A 55 -3.01 14.59 -18.11
C MET A 55 -2.26 15.91 -18.38
N LEU A 56 -2.59 16.98 -17.68
CA LEU A 56 -1.92 18.28 -17.86
C LEU A 56 -0.58 18.37 -17.15
N GLY A 57 -0.47 17.75 -15.96
CA GLY A 57 0.63 18.02 -15.05
C GLY A 57 1.85 17.12 -15.19
N GLY A 58 1.68 15.89 -15.66
CA GLY A 58 2.76 14.89 -15.70
C GLY A 58 3.38 14.59 -14.33
N MET A 59 4.49 13.84 -14.30
CA MET A 59 5.09 13.33 -13.07
C MET A 59 5.59 14.42 -12.10
N LEU A 60 6.18 15.52 -12.61
CA LEU A 60 6.71 16.58 -11.76
C LEU A 60 5.59 17.30 -10.99
N SER A 61 4.46 17.55 -11.65
CA SER A 61 3.28 18.14 -11.02
C SER A 61 2.72 17.22 -9.93
N ILE A 62 2.66 15.90 -10.18
CA ILE A 62 2.21 14.92 -9.19
C ILE A 62 3.07 14.98 -7.93
N VAL A 63 4.41 15.00 -8.07
CA VAL A 63 5.32 15.06 -6.92
C VAL A 63 5.12 16.32 -6.08
N TRP A 64 4.96 17.49 -6.72
CA TRP A 64 4.71 18.74 -5.98
C TRP A 64 3.35 18.76 -5.28
N THR A 65 2.32 18.28 -5.95
CA THR A 65 1.00 18.19 -5.31
C THR A 65 0.97 17.16 -4.20
N ASP A 66 1.68 16.02 -4.33
CA ASP A 66 1.82 15.04 -3.26
C ASP A 66 2.39 15.66 -1.98
N VAL A 67 3.39 16.57 -2.10
CA VAL A 67 3.97 17.26 -0.94
C VAL A 67 2.94 18.17 -0.26
N VAL A 68 2.22 18.99 -1.02
CA VAL A 68 1.19 19.90 -0.48
C VAL A 68 0.06 19.10 0.16
N GLN A 69 -0.41 18.07 -0.53
CA GLN A 69 -1.47 17.16 -0.07
C GLN A 69 -1.07 16.45 1.23
N PHE A 70 0.17 15.99 1.31
CA PHE A 70 0.70 15.38 2.52
C PHE A 70 0.73 16.36 3.71
N LEU A 71 1.10 17.61 3.50
CA LEU A 71 1.09 18.63 4.54
C LEU A 71 -0.34 18.88 5.06
N ILE A 72 -1.32 18.99 4.16
CA ILE A 72 -2.73 19.15 4.52
C ILE A 72 -3.20 17.94 5.36
N MET A 73 -2.92 16.72 4.89
CA MET A 73 -3.26 15.49 5.61
C MET A 73 -2.60 15.40 6.99
N THR A 74 -1.34 15.83 7.10
CA THR A 74 -0.62 15.84 8.37
C THR A 74 -1.29 16.76 9.38
N VAL A 75 -1.61 18.00 8.96
CA VAL A 75 -2.31 18.96 9.82
C VAL A 75 -3.68 18.41 10.22
N ALA A 76 -4.45 17.90 9.26
CA ALA A 76 -5.75 17.31 9.54
C ALA A 76 -5.66 16.12 10.51
N GLY A 77 -4.67 15.23 10.34
CA GLY A 77 -4.45 14.10 11.21
C GLY A 77 -4.11 14.48 12.65
N VAL A 78 -3.26 15.48 12.84
CA VAL A 78 -2.92 16.03 14.18
C VAL A 78 -4.15 16.65 14.83
N VAL A 79 -4.92 17.45 14.07
CA VAL A 79 -6.14 18.09 14.59
C VAL A 79 -7.18 17.07 15.03
N ILE A 80 -7.41 16.02 14.24
CA ILE A 80 -8.33 14.94 14.61
C ILE A 80 -7.87 14.21 15.88
N ALA A 81 -6.57 13.93 16.01
CA ALA A 81 -6.03 13.35 17.23
C ALA A 81 -6.30 14.24 18.46
N ILE A 82 -6.09 15.54 18.34
CA ILE A 82 -6.35 16.51 19.42
C ILE A 82 -7.84 16.56 19.77
N ILE A 83 -8.74 16.59 18.77
CA ILE A 83 -10.20 16.59 19.01
C ILE A 83 -10.58 15.31 19.74
N GLY A 84 -10.17 14.14 19.26
CA GLY A 84 -10.46 12.85 19.90
C GLY A 84 -9.94 12.80 21.34
N MET A 85 -8.73 13.25 21.57
CA MET A 85 -8.12 13.33 22.93
C MET A 85 -8.86 14.27 23.85
N ASN A 86 -9.43 15.36 23.37
CA ASN A 86 -10.19 16.30 24.18
C ASN A 86 -11.60 15.80 24.51
N MET A 87 -12.21 15.04 23.60
CA MET A 87 -13.56 14.48 23.80
C MET A 87 -13.58 13.23 24.66
N VAL A 88 -12.52 12.42 24.61
CA VAL A 88 -12.45 11.13 25.30
C VAL A 88 -11.39 11.16 26.39
N ALA A 89 -11.84 11.06 27.64
CA ALA A 89 -10.94 10.91 28.80
C ALA A 89 -10.39 9.47 28.85
N PRO A 90 -9.17 9.25 29.39
CA PRO A 90 -8.60 7.90 29.54
C PRO A 90 -9.47 6.95 30.34
N GLU A 91 -10.20 7.46 31.33
CA GLU A 91 -11.15 6.70 32.16
C GLU A 91 -12.31 6.15 31.31
N MET A 92 -12.82 6.96 30.38
CA MET A 92 -13.89 6.57 29.45
C MET A 92 -13.41 5.43 28.53
N ILE A 93 -12.17 5.47 28.06
CA ILE A 93 -11.59 4.39 27.26
C ILE A 93 -11.60 3.10 28.07
N ARG A 94 -11.03 3.12 29.28
CA ARG A 94 -10.93 1.94 30.17
C ARG A 94 -12.29 1.35 30.56
N GLU A 95 -13.30 2.20 30.69
CA GLU A 95 -14.66 1.75 30.97
C GLU A 95 -15.35 1.13 29.77
N PHE A 96 -15.10 1.63 28.55
CA PHE A 96 -15.77 1.19 27.34
C PHE A 96 -15.08 0.01 26.66
N VAL A 97 -13.75 0.03 26.55
CA VAL A 97 -13.00 -1.03 25.86
C VAL A 97 -12.65 -2.17 26.83
N PRO A 98 -12.69 -3.42 26.37
CA PRO A 98 -12.30 -4.57 27.18
C PRO A 98 -10.83 -4.50 27.61
N ALA A 99 -10.51 -5.18 28.69
CA ALA A 99 -9.13 -5.32 29.18
C ALA A 99 -8.26 -5.99 28.10
N GLY A 100 -7.05 -5.44 27.91
CA GLY A 100 -6.11 -5.93 26.90
C GLY A 100 -6.25 -5.30 25.51
N TRP A 101 -7.26 -4.45 25.26
CA TRP A 101 -7.44 -3.77 23.98
C TRP A 101 -6.21 -2.95 23.53
N GLU A 102 -5.50 -2.34 24.46
CA GLU A 102 -4.30 -1.56 24.19
C GLU A 102 -3.01 -2.41 24.02
N SER A 103 -3.08 -3.73 24.25
CA SER A 103 -1.92 -4.61 24.18
C SER A 103 -1.53 -4.89 22.72
N PRO A 104 -0.26 -4.73 22.32
CA PRO A 104 0.22 -5.17 21.02
C PRO A 104 0.43 -6.69 20.97
N PHE A 105 0.27 -7.40 22.09
CA PHE A 105 0.39 -8.85 22.20
C PHE A 105 -1.00 -9.47 22.36
N PHE A 106 -1.34 -10.41 21.52
CA PHE A 106 -2.62 -11.12 21.48
C PHE A 106 -2.38 -12.62 21.26
N GLY A 107 -3.38 -13.45 21.64
CA GLY A 107 -3.36 -14.90 21.46
C GLY A 107 -3.68 -15.34 20.02
N TRP A 108 -3.92 -16.64 19.87
CA TRP A 108 -4.32 -17.22 18.58
C TRP A 108 -5.73 -16.78 18.15
N THR A 109 -6.61 -16.57 19.11
CA THR A 109 -7.94 -16.02 18.95
C THR A 109 -7.97 -14.59 19.47
N LEU A 110 -8.93 -13.80 19.04
CA LEU A 110 -9.17 -12.49 19.60
C LEU A 110 -9.90 -12.68 20.93
N ASP A 111 -9.13 -12.89 22.01
CA ASP A 111 -9.64 -13.14 23.37
C ASP A 111 -10.22 -11.89 24.06
N ILE A 112 -10.51 -10.85 23.29
CA ILE A 112 -11.11 -9.62 23.77
C ILE A 112 -12.63 -9.78 23.74
N ASP A 113 -13.22 -9.88 24.93
CA ASP A 113 -14.67 -10.04 25.09
C ASP A 113 -15.40 -8.69 24.98
N TRP A 114 -16.14 -8.54 23.90
CA TRP A 114 -17.00 -7.39 23.64
C TRP A 114 -18.47 -7.63 24.02
N SER A 115 -18.83 -8.82 24.50
CA SER A 115 -20.22 -9.23 24.75
C SER A 115 -20.96 -8.30 25.70
N GLU A 116 -20.31 -7.81 26.75
CA GLU A 116 -20.88 -6.86 27.70
C GLU A 116 -21.05 -5.45 27.15
N ARG A 117 -20.29 -5.12 26.08
CA ARG A 117 -20.20 -3.74 25.55
C ARG A 117 -20.94 -3.59 24.23
N MET A 118 -20.85 -4.60 23.38
CA MET A 118 -21.43 -4.63 22.05
C MET A 118 -21.78 -6.07 21.66
N SER A 119 -22.94 -6.58 22.13
CA SER A 119 -23.40 -7.95 21.85
C SER A 119 -23.45 -8.27 20.34
N LEU A 120 -23.88 -7.31 19.51
CA LEU A 120 -23.90 -7.42 18.05
C LEU A 120 -22.52 -7.59 17.42
N LEU A 121 -21.47 -6.99 17.98
CA LEU A 121 -20.11 -7.19 17.51
C LEU A 121 -19.61 -8.59 17.85
N THR A 122 -19.97 -9.13 19.01
CA THR A 122 -19.55 -10.46 19.43
C THR A 122 -20.14 -11.54 18.53
N GLU A 123 -21.42 -11.45 18.17
CA GLU A 123 -22.04 -12.36 17.22
C GLU A 123 -21.37 -12.29 15.85
N ARG A 124 -21.14 -11.07 15.32
CA ARG A 124 -20.43 -10.88 14.05
C ARG A 124 -18.98 -11.33 14.09
N MET A 125 -18.25 -11.08 15.19
CA MET A 125 -16.85 -11.50 15.33
C MET A 125 -16.70 -13.01 15.39
N ALA A 126 -17.67 -13.76 15.92
CA ALA A 126 -17.65 -15.22 15.92
C ALA A 126 -17.79 -15.80 14.50
N ASP A 127 -18.59 -15.14 13.66
CA ASP A 127 -18.84 -15.54 12.27
C ASP A 127 -17.86 -14.95 11.27
N GLU A 128 -17.06 -13.94 11.69
CA GLU A 128 -16.15 -13.26 10.79
C GLU A 128 -14.82 -13.98 10.65
N PRO A 129 -14.20 -13.90 9.44
CA PRO A 129 -12.89 -14.52 9.13
C PRO A 129 -11.73 -14.03 10.00
N TYR A 130 -11.92 -12.94 10.75
CA TYR A 130 -10.91 -12.36 11.66
C TYR A 130 -10.88 -13.01 13.04
N SER A 131 -11.78 -13.94 13.35
CA SER A 131 -11.84 -14.62 14.65
C SER A 131 -10.50 -15.28 15.06
N LEU A 132 -9.73 -15.77 14.07
CA LEU A 132 -8.39 -16.31 14.26
C LEU A 132 -7.30 -15.23 14.14
N MET A 133 -7.35 -14.22 14.99
CA MET A 133 -6.50 -13.03 14.90
C MET A 133 -4.99 -13.34 14.87
N GLY A 134 -4.52 -14.31 15.66
CA GLY A 134 -3.13 -14.73 15.65
C GLY A 134 -2.70 -15.33 14.32
N VAL A 135 -3.56 -16.14 13.71
CA VAL A 135 -3.30 -16.72 12.38
C VAL A 135 -3.35 -15.62 11.32
N PHE A 136 -4.30 -14.68 11.41
CA PHE A 136 -4.38 -13.53 10.50
C PHE A 136 -3.09 -12.70 10.53
N VAL A 137 -2.60 -12.33 11.71
CA VAL A 137 -1.37 -11.53 11.85
C VAL A 137 -0.14 -12.32 11.38
N MET A 138 -0.05 -13.60 11.70
CA MET A 138 1.04 -14.46 11.21
C MET A 138 1.06 -14.53 9.67
N MET A 139 -0.09 -14.68 9.03
CA MET A 139 -0.18 -14.67 7.56
C MET A 139 0.14 -13.29 6.98
N ALA A 140 -0.28 -12.21 7.63
CA ALA A 140 0.06 -10.86 7.23
C ALA A 140 1.56 -10.58 7.34
N LEU A 141 2.21 -11.03 8.40
CA LEU A 141 3.66 -10.95 8.57
C LEU A 141 4.39 -11.78 7.51
N LEU A 142 3.99 -13.02 7.30
CA LEU A 142 4.58 -13.90 6.27
C LEU A 142 4.49 -13.26 4.89
N LYS A 143 3.31 -12.78 4.51
CA LYS A 143 3.10 -12.03 3.26
C LYS A 143 3.98 -10.79 3.20
N GLY A 144 4.05 -10.01 4.27
CA GLY A 144 4.86 -8.81 4.36
C GLY A 144 6.36 -9.08 4.15
N ILE A 145 6.89 -10.15 4.73
CA ILE A 145 8.28 -10.59 4.54
C ILE A 145 8.55 -10.92 3.07
N PHE A 146 7.73 -11.78 2.46
CA PHE A 146 7.91 -12.14 1.05
C PHE A 146 7.72 -10.93 0.12
N MET A 147 6.79 -10.03 0.43
CA MET A 147 6.59 -8.81 -0.33
C MET A 147 7.79 -7.87 -0.25
N SER A 148 8.42 -7.76 0.93
CA SER A 148 9.66 -7.00 1.10
C SER A 148 10.82 -7.62 0.31
N MET A 149 10.91 -8.95 0.28
CA MET A 149 11.89 -9.67 -0.54
C MET A 149 11.66 -9.52 -2.06
N ALA A 150 10.42 -9.30 -2.47
CA ALA A 150 10.06 -9.05 -3.87
C ALA A 150 10.58 -7.70 -4.39
N GLY A 151 10.98 -6.81 -3.51
CA GLY A 151 11.41 -5.46 -3.84
C GLY A 151 10.25 -4.54 -4.23
N PRO A 152 10.55 -3.33 -4.75
CA PRO A 152 9.53 -2.37 -5.12
C PRO A 152 8.62 -2.94 -6.20
N ALA A 153 7.32 -2.69 -6.06
CA ALA A 153 6.34 -3.07 -7.06
C ALA A 153 6.61 -2.31 -8.37
N PRO A 154 6.54 -2.96 -9.54
CA PRO A 154 6.72 -2.32 -10.84
C PRO A 154 5.48 -1.49 -11.22
N ASN A 155 5.12 -0.54 -10.41
CA ASN A 155 4.03 0.40 -10.58
C ASN A 155 4.57 1.83 -10.38
N TYR A 156 3.73 2.73 -9.90
CA TYR A 156 4.12 4.11 -9.61
C TYR A 156 5.27 4.25 -8.60
N ASP A 157 5.47 3.30 -7.68
CA ASP A 157 6.59 3.34 -6.72
C ASP A 157 7.93 3.17 -7.44
N MET A 158 8.01 2.26 -8.41
CA MET A 158 9.22 2.08 -9.20
C MET A 158 9.57 3.35 -10.00
N GLN A 159 8.59 4.08 -10.53
CA GLN A 159 8.83 5.35 -11.22
C GLN A 159 9.53 6.36 -10.30
N LYS A 160 9.08 6.48 -9.04
CA LYS A 160 9.68 7.37 -8.05
C LYS A 160 11.12 6.95 -7.71
N ILE A 161 11.36 5.65 -7.54
CA ILE A 161 12.70 5.10 -7.26
C ILE A 161 13.66 5.35 -8.43
N LEU A 162 13.23 5.08 -9.66
CA LEU A 162 14.04 5.29 -10.87
C LEU A 162 14.31 6.77 -11.18
N SER A 163 13.54 7.69 -10.61
CA SER A 163 13.77 9.14 -10.74
C SER A 163 14.81 9.68 -9.76
N CYS A 164 15.28 8.88 -8.79
CA CYS A 164 16.34 9.27 -7.87
C CYS A 164 17.68 9.37 -8.57
N LYS A 165 18.51 10.31 -8.11
CA LYS A 165 19.83 10.59 -8.70
C LYS A 165 20.85 9.48 -8.43
N SER A 166 20.74 8.80 -7.28
CA SER A 166 21.66 7.74 -6.88
C SER A 166 20.93 6.62 -6.13
N PRO A 167 21.53 5.40 -6.08
CA PRO A 167 20.99 4.31 -5.27
C PRO A 167 20.81 4.65 -3.79
N LYS A 168 21.70 5.48 -3.24
CA LYS A 168 21.57 5.98 -1.86
C LYS A 168 20.38 6.90 -1.69
N GLU A 169 20.11 7.82 -2.61
CA GLU A 169 18.91 8.65 -2.56
C GLU A 169 17.65 7.78 -2.59
N ALA A 170 17.60 6.74 -3.44
CA ALA A 170 16.49 5.80 -3.48
C ALA A 170 16.31 5.05 -2.15
N ALA A 171 17.40 4.61 -1.52
CA ALA A 171 17.35 3.96 -0.22
C ALA A 171 16.90 4.90 0.91
N LEU A 172 17.38 6.15 0.91
CA LEU A 172 16.97 7.18 1.88
C LEU A 172 15.52 7.60 1.68
N MET A 173 15.07 7.75 0.42
CA MET A 173 13.68 8.01 0.10
C MET A 173 12.78 6.91 0.67
N SER A 174 13.09 5.64 0.42
CA SER A 174 12.32 4.50 0.92
C SER A 174 12.31 4.43 2.45
N GLY A 175 13.42 4.72 3.12
CA GLY A 175 13.50 4.76 4.59
C GLY A 175 12.73 5.95 5.19
N SER A 176 12.81 7.13 4.57
CA SER A 176 12.14 8.34 5.04
C SER A 176 10.62 8.27 4.94
N VAL A 177 10.09 7.55 3.96
CA VAL A 177 8.64 7.32 3.80
C VAL A 177 8.01 6.78 5.07
N SER A 178 8.68 5.82 5.74
CA SER A 178 8.16 5.26 7.01
C SER A 178 8.04 6.33 8.11
N VAL A 179 9.04 7.19 8.28
CA VAL A 179 9.01 8.26 9.29
C VAL A 179 7.94 9.28 8.98
N ILE A 180 7.90 9.72 7.72
CA ILE A 180 7.02 10.79 7.28
C ILE A 180 5.55 10.35 7.33
N LEU A 181 5.22 9.16 6.82
CA LEU A 181 3.83 8.71 6.66
C LEU A 181 3.24 8.06 7.92
N LEU A 182 3.99 7.26 8.66
CA LEU A 182 3.42 6.45 9.73
C LEU A 182 2.91 7.32 10.89
N ILE A 183 3.67 8.33 11.31
CA ILE A 183 3.31 9.16 12.45
C ILE A 183 1.97 9.89 12.23
N PRO A 184 1.79 10.73 11.17
CA PRO A 184 0.52 11.43 10.96
C PRO A 184 -0.65 10.49 10.72
N ARG A 185 -0.41 9.40 9.98
CA ARG A 185 -1.43 8.39 9.67
C ARG A 185 -2.01 7.78 10.94
N TYR A 186 -1.15 7.32 11.85
CA TYR A 186 -1.62 6.65 13.06
C TYR A 186 -2.14 7.62 14.12
N LEU A 187 -1.71 8.89 14.13
CA LEU A 187 -2.40 9.95 14.87
C LEU A 187 -3.85 10.11 14.40
N MET A 188 -4.06 10.18 13.09
CA MET A 188 -5.40 10.33 12.51
C MET A 188 -6.29 9.10 12.77
N ILE A 189 -5.76 7.90 12.56
CA ILE A 189 -6.50 6.65 12.79
C ILE A 189 -6.94 6.54 14.24
N MET A 190 -6.03 6.79 15.18
CA MET A 190 -6.37 6.73 16.61
C MET A 190 -7.29 7.87 17.05
N GLY A 191 -7.17 9.04 16.47
CA GLY A 191 -8.10 10.14 16.70
C GLY A 191 -9.53 9.76 16.30
N PHE A 192 -9.72 9.17 15.11
CA PHE A 192 -11.03 8.65 14.69
C PHE A 192 -11.51 7.48 15.55
N ALA A 193 -10.61 6.60 15.99
CA ALA A 193 -10.98 5.51 16.90
C ALA A 193 -11.56 6.05 18.23
N LEU A 194 -10.95 7.11 18.79
CA LEU A 194 -11.51 7.77 19.98
C LEU A 194 -12.87 8.41 19.70
N LEU A 195 -13.02 9.09 18.57
CA LEU A 195 -14.32 9.67 18.19
C LEU A 195 -15.39 8.59 17.98
N ALA A 196 -15.02 7.43 17.44
CA ALA A 196 -15.92 6.28 17.32
C ALA A 196 -16.34 5.74 18.71
N ILE A 197 -15.40 5.61 19.65
CA ILE A 197 -15.70 5.22 21.03
C ILE A 197 -16.70 6.20 21.66
N TYR A 198 -16.48 7.51 21.49
CA TYR A 198 -17.39 8.52 21.98
C TYR A 198 -18.78 8.40 21.35
N PHE A 199 -18.87 8.24 20.05
CA PHE A 199 -20.11 8.06 19.31
C PHE A 199 -20.89 6.85 19.78
N PHE A 200 -20.24 5.72 19.95
CA PHE A 200 -20.91 4.49 20.38
C PHE A 200 -21.34 4.53 21.84
N LYS A 201 -20.51 5.12 22.73
CA LYS A 201 -20.79 5.13 24.18
C LYS A 201 -21.76 6.24 24.59
N VAL A 202 -21.57 7.45 24.08
CA VAL A 202 -22.25 8.65 24.59
C VAL A 202 -23.48 8.99 23.74
N ASP A 203 -23.37 8.87 22.43
CA ASP A 203 -24.37 9.37 21.49
C ASP A 203 -25.35 8.29 20.98
N GLY A 204 -25.32 7.09 21.59
CA GLY A 204 -26.23 5.99 21.19
C GLY A 204 -26.00 5.53 19.74
N GLY A 205 -24.80 5.71 19.22
CA GLY A 205 -24.46 5.37 17.84
C GLY A 205 -24.71 3.92 17.48
N LEU A 206 -24.61 3.01 18.45
CA LEU A 206 -24.90 1.60 18.25
C LEU A 206 -26.38 1.36 17.91
N GLU A 207 -27.30 2.03 18.62
CA GLU A 207 -28.73 1.91 18.36
C GLU A 207 -29.13 2.54 17.02
N GLN A 208 -28.49 3.67 16.68
CA GLN A 208 -28.67 4.33 15.37
C GLN A 208 -28.19 3.45 14.21
N MET A 209 -27.11 2.71 14.42
CA MET A 209 -26.55 1.83 13.41
C MET A 209 -27.30 0.51 13.26
N THR A 210 -27.94 0.01 14.28
CA THR A 210 -28.75 -1.23 14.23
C THR A 210 -30.13 -1.02 13.61
N ALA A 211 -30.68 0.18 13.72
CA ALA A 211 -32.01 0.53 13.18
C ALA A 211 -32.00 0.67 11.63
N VAL A 212 -30.85 0.92 11.04
CA VAL A 212 -30.63 1.00 9.59
C VAL A 212 -29.57 -0.04 9.23
N HIS A 213 -29.72 -0.82 8.17
CA HIS A 213 -28.66 -1.70 7.67
C HIS A 213 -27.39 -0.88 7.41
N THR A 214 -26.57 -0.67 8.44
CA THR A 214 -25.52 0.34 8.44
C THR A 214 -24.29 -0.20 7.75
N ASP A 215 -23.94 0.46 6.66
CA ASP A 215 -22.66 0.31 6.01
C ASP A 215 -21.55 0.90 6.91
N PHE A 216 -20.71 0.06 7.51
CA PHE A 216 -19.57 0.49 8.33
C PHE A 216 -18.59 1.41 7.59
N GLU A 217 -18.60 1.41 6.26
CA GLU A 217 -17.80 2.30 5.44
C GLU A 217 -18.21 3.77 5.60
N THR A 218 -19.44 4.04 6.10
CA THR A 218 -19.96 5.38 6.32
C THR A 218 -19.66 5.98 7.70
N ILE A 219 -19.11 5.20 8.64
CA ILE A 219 -18.79 5.68 10.00
C ILE A 219 -17.87 6.89 9.95
N LEU A 220 -16.77 6.81 9.21
CA LEU A 220 -15.77 7.87 9.15
C LEU A 220 -16.36 9.21 8.71
N PRO A 221 -17.10 9.31 7.59
CA PRO A 221 -17.76 10.55 7.21
C PRO A 221 -18.77 11.05 8.27
N HIS A 222 -19.54 10.18 8.91
CA HIS A 222 -20.45 10.58 9.98
C HIS A 222 -19.72 11.19 11.18
N LEU A 223 -18.60 10.63 11.60
CA LEU A 223 -17.79 11.19 12.69
C LEU A 223 -17.27 12.58 12.32
N ILE A 224 -16.86 12.78 11.07
CA ILE A 224 -16.36 14.07 10.59
C ILE A 224 -17.49 15.11 10.63
N THR A 225 -18.65 14.82 10.08
CA THR A 225 -19.78 15.77 10.03
C THR A 225 -20.31 16.11 11.42
N LYS A 226 -20.26 15.16 12.37
CA LYS A 226 -20.85 15.32 13.70
C LYS A 226 -19.91 16.02 14.68
N TYR A 227 -18.63 15.68 14.70
CA TYR A 227 -17.70 16.10 15.75
C TYR A 227 -16.63 17.09 15.31
N VAL A 228 -16.43 17.26 14.01
CA VAL A 228 -15.39 18.16 13.51
C VAL A 228 -15.98 19.52 13.19
N PRO A 229 -15.46 20.63 13.75
CA PRO A 229 -15.92 21.97 13.39
C PRO A 229 -15.83 22.23 11.88
N VAL A 230 -16.81 22.97 11.34
CA VAL A 230 -17.00 23.16 9.88
C VAL A 230 -15.73 23.54 9.13
N GLY A 231 -14.93 24.48 9.65
CA GLY A 231 -13.67 24.89 9.01
C GLY A 231 -12.62 23.78 8.98
N LEU A 232 -12.53 22.99 10.04
CA LEU A 232 -11.62 21.84 10.13
C LEU A 232 -12.15 20.64 9.33
N ALA A 233 -13.47 20.46 9.26
CA ALA A 233 -14.08 19.44 8.40
C ALA A 233 -13.73 19.70 6.92
N GLY A 234 -13.76 20.95 6.47
CA GLY A 234 -13.33 21.32 5.12
C GLY A 234 -11.85 21.03 4.86
N LEU A 235 -10.97 21.32 5.84
CA LEU A 235 -9.53 21.00 5.75
C LEU A 235 -9.32 19.48 5.67
N LEU A 236 -10.02 18.73 6.51
CA LEU A 236 -9.94 17.26 6.54
C LEU A 236 -10.45 16.65 5.24
N LEU A 237 -11.60 17.13 4.75
CA LEU A 237 -12.17 16.72 3.47
C LEU A 237 -11.19 16.99 2.32
N ALA A 238 -10.58 18.19 2.28
CA ALA A 238 -9.54 18.51 1.32
C ALA A 238 -8.34 17.57 1.43
N GLY A 239 -7.92 17.22 2.64
CA GLY A 239 -6.85 16.27 2.89
C GLY A 239 -7.17 14.85 2.39
N LEU A 240 -8.36 14.34 2.68
CA LEU A 240 -8.80 13.01 2.25
C LEU A 240 -9.00 12.93 0.73
N LEU A 241 -9.59 13.97 0.13
CA LEU A 241 -9.70 14.11 -1.32
C LEU A 241 -8.32 14.17 -1.98
N SER A 242 -7.39 14.88 -1.36
CA SER A 242 -5.99 14.97 -1.80
C SER A 242 -5.30 13.61 -1.76
N ALA A 243 -5.51 12.81 -0.72
CA ALA A 243 -4.96 11.45 -0.62
C ALA A 243 -5.49 10.53 -1.72
N PHE A 244 -6.79 10.63 -2.02
CA PHE A 244 -7.39 9.94 -3.16
C PHE A 244 -6.73 10.39 -4.47
N MET A 245 -6.66 11.71 -4.72
CA MET A 245 -6.09 12.28 -5.95
C MET A 245 -4.62 11.87 -6.16
N SER A 246 -3.80 11.86 -5.11
CA SER A 246 -2.40 11.42 -5.18
C SER A 246 -2.26 9.97 -5.64
N THR A 247 -3.00 9.05 -5.03
CA THR A 247 -2.98 7.63 -5.38
C THR A 247 -3.53 7.39 -6.78
N PHE A 248 -4.66 8.02 -7.10
CA PHE A 248 -5.29 7.96 -8.41
C PHE A 248 -4.37 8.50 -9.51
N ALA A 249 -3.83 9.71 -9.31
CA ALA A 249 -2.93 10.36 -10.24
C ALA A 249 -1.67 9.53 -10.54
N SER A 250 -1.02 9.00 -9.51
CA SER A 250 0.16 8.17 -9.66
C SER A 250 -0.14 6.87 -10.43
N THR A 251 -1.30 6.25 -10.19
CA THR A 251 -1.73 5.02 -10.87
C THR A 251 -2.08 5.28 -12.34
N VAL A 252 -2.82 6.34 -12.65
CA VAL A 252 -3.18 6.72 -14.02
C VAL A 252 -1.95 7.10 -14.82
N ASN A 253 -0.99 7.84 -14.23
CA ASN A 253 0.25 8.23 -14.89
C ASN A 253 1.18 7.05 -15.22
N ALA A 254 1.10 5.97 -14.45
CA ALA A 254 1.90 4.76 -14.71
C ALA A 254 1.34 3.91 -15.87
N ALA A 255 0.04 3.93 -16.12
CA ALA A 255 -0.61 3.09 -17.12
C ALA A 255 -0.07 3.28 -18.56
N PRO A 256 0.13 4.52 -19.06
CA PRO A 256 0.71 4.74 -20.38
C PRO A 256 2.11 4.16 -20.55
N ALA A 257 2.93 4.17 -19.50
CA ALA A 257 4.29 3.65 -19.58
C ALA A 257 4.29 2.17 -20.00
N TYR A 258 3.38 1.37 -19.47
CA TYR A 258 3.27 -0.05 -19.85
C TYR A 258 2.63 -0.23 -21.23
N VAL A 259 1.52 0.44 -21.50
CA VAL A 259 0.80 0.21 -22.77
C VAL A 259 1.53 0.85 -23.95
N VAL A 260 2.05 2.06 -23.78
CA VAL A 260 2.71 2.76 -24.89
C VAL A 260 4.12 2.23 -25.09
N ASN A 261 4.95 2.11 -24.05
CA ASN A 261 6.34 1.69 -24.21
C ASN A 261 6.47 0.20 -24.48
N ASP A 262 5.73 -0.65 -23.75
CA ASP A 262 5.94 -2.10 -23.81
C ASP A 262 5.10 -2.78 -24.88
N ILE A 263 3.98 -2.18 -25.31
CA ILE A 263 3.11 -2.76 -26.34
C ILE A 263 3.17 -1.91 -27.62
N TYR A 264 2.76 -0.63 -27.55
CA TYR A 264 2.58 0.17 -28.76
C TYR A 264 3.90 0.42 -29.49
N LEU A 265 4.93 0.91 -28.80
CA LEU A 265 6.24 1.17 -29.42
C LEU A 265 6.98 -0.12 -29.78
N LYS A 266 6.79 -1.19 -29.04
CA LYS A 266 7.54 -2.43 -29.27
C LYS A 266 6.96 -3.29 -30.40
N TYR A 267 5.63 -3.35 -30.51
CA TYR A 267 4.96 -4.27 -31.44
C TYR A 267 4.11 -3.60 -32.52
N ILE A 268 3.59 -2.37 -32.31
CA ILE A 268 2.66 -1.73 -33.23
C ILE A 268 3.35 -0.66 -34.06
N ASN A 269 4.01 0.30 -33.44
CA ASN A 269 4.68 1.40 -34.15
C ASN A 269 6.01 1.81 -33.48
N PRO A 270 7.11 1.06 -33.75
CA PRO A 270 8.42 1.32 -33.17
C PRO A 270 9.04 2.69 -33.53
N ARG A 271 8.55 3.32 -34.59
CA ARG A 271 9.06 4.61 -35.09
C ARG A 271 8.08 5.76 -34.84
N ALA A 272 7.16 5.62 -33.87
CA ALA A 272 6.20 6.66 -33.58
C ALA A 272 6.89 7.96 -33.14
N SER A 273 6.44 9.09 -33.70
CA SER A 273 6.92 10.42 -33.30
C SER A 273 6.55 10.71 -31.84
N VAL A 274 7.31 11.58 -31.17
CA VAL A 274 7.05 12.01 -29.79
C VAL A 274 5.62 12.53 -29.61
N ARG A 275 5.11 13.28 -30.58
CA ARG A 275 3.69 13.76 -30.55
C ARG A 275 2.68 12.60 -30.57
N THR A 276 2.96 11.57 -31.35
CA THR A 276 2.12 10.37 -31.40
C THR A 276 2.16 9.60 -30.08
N GLN A 277 3.35 9.47 -29.48
CA GLN A 277 3.53 8.83 -28.18
C GLN A 277 2.75 9.57 -27.08
N ILE A 278 2.81 10.91 -27.04
CA ILE A 278 2.06 11.73 -26.09
C ILE A 278 0.53 11.54 -26.28
N ARG A 279 0.04 11.58 -27.54
CA ARG A 279 -1.39 11.34 -27.81
C ARG A 279 -1.82 9.93 -27.41
N ALA A 280 -1.01 8.92 -27.70
CA ALA A 280 -1.27 7.56 -27.28
C ALA A 280 -1.30 7.45 -25.75
N SER A 281 -0.42 8.13 -25.04
CA SER A 281 -0.40 8.16 -23.57
C SER A 281 -1.67 8.76 -23.00
N TYR A 282 -2.16 9.88 -23.55
CA TYR A 282 -3.43 10.46 -23.13
C TYR A 282 -4.62 9.52 -23.39
N LEU A 283 -4.65 8.89 -24.56
CA LEU A 283 -5.71 7.93 -24.89
C LEU A 283 -5.71 6.75 -23.91
N VAL A 284 -4.54 6.19 -23.61
CA VAL A 284 -4.41 5.08 -22.67
C VAL A 284 -4.85 5.50 -21.25
N SER A 285 -4.47 6.69 -20.79
CA SER A 285 -4.91 7.20 -19.49
C SER A 285 -6.43 7.26 -19.41
N VAL A 286 -7.09 7.84 -20.42
CA VAL A 286 -8.56 7.91 -20.47
C VAL A 286 -9.20 6.53 -20.54
N LEU A 287 -8.69 5.65 -21.40
CA LEU A 287 -9.22 4.28 -21.53
C LEU A 287 -9.13 3.48 -20.23
N VAL A 288 -7.99 3.57 -19.53
CA VAL A 288 -7.80 2.88 -18.25
C VAL A 288 -8.78 3.40 -17.21
N VAL A 289 -9.02 4.70 -17.14
CA VAL A 289 -10.01 5.29 -16.23
C VAL A 289 -11.43 4.86 -16.60
N VAL A 290 -11.81 4.91 -17.86
CA VAL A 290 -13.15 4.49 -18.32
C VAL A 290 -13.38 3.00 -18.00
N ILE A 291 -12.42 2.12 -18.32
CA ILE A 291 -12.54 0.70 -18.02
C ILE A 291 -12.66 0.47 -16.51
N SER A 292 -11.87 1.17 -15.70
CA SER A 292 -11.92 1.05 -14.24
C SER A 292 -13.23 1.56 -13.66
N THR A 293 -13.78 2.64 -14.22
CA THR A 293 -15.10 3.17 -13.84
C THR A 293 -16.20 2.16 -14.17
N VAL A 294 -16.19 1.60 -15.39
CA VAL A 294 -17.14 0.56 -15.78
C VAL A 294 -17.04 -0.67 -14.86
N MET A 295 -15.82 -1.13 -14.55
CA MET A 295 -15.63 -2.20 -13.56
C MET A 295 -16.21 -1.82 -12.19
N GLY A 296 -16.06 -0.58 -11.77
CA GLY A 296 -16.58 -0.07 -10.51
C GLY A 296 -18.11 -0.18 -10.38
N PHE A 297 -18.86 -0.08 -11.47
CA PHE A 297 -20.33 -0.24 -11.45
C PHE A 297 -20.79 -1.66 -11.07
N PHE A 298 -19.95 -2.68 -11.27
CA PHE A 298 -20.27 -4.05 -10.92
C PHE A 298 -19.84 -4.46 -9.50
N LEU A 299 -19.28 -3.53 -8.75
CA LEU A 299 -18.67 -3.79 -7.45
C LEU A 299 -19.53 -3.16 -6.34
N LYS A 300 -19.91 -3.95 -5.33
CA LYS A 300 -20.79 -3.49 -4.26
C LYS A 300 -20.04 -2.95 -3.05
N ASP A 301 -18.96 -3.64 -2.65
CA ASP A 301 -18.22 -3.35 -1.42
C ASP A 301 -16.74 -3.05 -1.68
N ILE A 302 -16.23 -2.00 -1.03
CA ILE A 302 -14.84 -1.56 -1.14
C ILE A 302 -13.89 -2.62 -0.59
N ASN A 303 -14.24 -3.24 0.55
CA ASN A 303 -13.42 -4.25 1.18
C ASN A 303 -13.31 -5.53 0.34
N GLU A 304 -14.39 -5.96 -0.32
CA GLU A 304 -14.38 -7.13 -1.20
C GLU A 304 -13.42 -6.93 -2.38
N ILE A 305 -13.44 -5.75 -3.00
CA ILE A 305 -12.53 -5.40 -4.10
C ILE A 305 -11.09 -5.43 -3.62
N PHE A 306 -10.83 -4.78 -2.48
CA PHE A 306 -9.49 -4.71 -1.91
C PHE A 306 -8.93 -6.11 -1.63
N GLN A 307 -9.71 -6.97 -1.03
CA GLN A 307 -9.31 -8.36 -0.78
C GLN A 307 -9.08 -9.14 -2.07
N TRP A 308 -9.91 -8.95 -3.08
CA TRP A 308 -9.77 -9.61 -4.38
C TRP A 308 -8.49 -9.17 -5.10
N ILE A 309 -8.20 -7.86 -5.12
CA ILE A 309 -6.96 -7.31 -5.67
C ILE A 309 -5.76 -7.86 -4.90
N VAL A 310 -5.82 -7.83 -3.57
CA VAL A 310 -4.76 -8.33 -2.69
C VAL A 310 -4.52 -9.82 -2.95
N GLY A 311 -5.58 -10.63 -3.02
CA GLY A 311 -5.47 -12.07 -3.26
C GLY A 311 -4.91 -12.41 -4.63
N ALA A 312 -5.50 -11.85 -5.69
CA ALA A 312 -5.10 -12.13 -7.07
C ALA A 312 -3.68 -11.63 -7.38
N LEU A 313 -3.35 -10.40 -6.93
CA LEU A 313 -2.04 -9.83 -7.18
C LEU A 313 -0.96 -10.45 -6.29
N PHE A 314 -1.18 -10.57 -4.98
CA PHE A 314 -0.12 -11.03 -4.09
C PHE A 314 0.14 -12.52 -4.21
N GLY A 315 -0.88 -13.34 -4.51
CA GLY A 315 -0.70 -14.76 -4.77
C GLY A 315 0.21 -15.05 -5.97
N GLY A 316 -0.06 -14.43 -7.13
CA GLY A 316 0.71 -14.66 -8.36
C GLY A 316 1.98 -13.83 -8.48
N TYR A 317 2.01 -12.66 -7.88
CA TYR A 317 3.04 -11.67 -8.11
C TYR A 317 4.28 -11.84 -7.22
N ILE A 318 4.11 -12.23 -5.96
CA ILE A 318 5.20 -12.22 -4.98
C ILE A 318 6.28 -13.23 -5.33
N ALA A 319 5.93 -14.48 -5.65
CA ALA A 319 6.92 -15.53 -5.91
C ALA A 319 7.83 -15.17 -7.09
N ALA A 320 7.26 -14.69 -8.20
CA ALA A 320 8.01 -14.28 -9.38
C ALA A 320 8.95 -13.10 -9.05
N ASN A 321 8.46 -12.11 -8.29
CA ASN A 321 9.26 -10.95 -7.91
C ASN A 321 10.35 -11.26 -6.88
N VAL A 322 10.17 -12.23 -6.00
CA VAL A 322 11.23 -12.72 -5.12
C VAL A 322 12.32 -13.41 -5.94
N LEU A 323 11.92 -14.34 -6.82
CA LEU A 323 12.89 -15.14 -7.57
C LEU A 323 13.75 -14.31 -8.52
N LYS A 324 13.23 -13.25 -9.13
CA LYS A 324 14.01 -12.39 -10.04
C LYS A 324 15.24 -11.76 -9.38
N TRP A 325 15.22 -11.53 -8.06
CA TRP A 325 16.34 -10.96 -7.31
C TRP A 325 17.30 -12.02 -6.79
N HIS A 326 16.78 -13.22 -6.48
CA HIS A 326 17.54 -14.22 -5.72
C HIS A 326 18.02 -15.42 -6.54
N TRP A 327 17.52 -15.60 -7.77
CA TRP A 327 17.85 -16.76 -8.58
C TRP A 327 18.29 -16.39 -9.99
N TRP A 328 19.56 -16.62 -10.28
CA TRP A 328 20.21 -16.23 -11.54
C TRP A 328 19.59 -16.83 -12.81
N ARG A 329 19.03 -18.07 -12.71
CA ARG A 329 18.44 -18.74 -13.86
C ARG A 329 17.02 -18.26 -14.18
N PHE A 330 16.38 -17.55 -13.25
CA PHE A 330 15.01 -17.06 -13.43
C PHE A 330 14.92 -16.16 -14.66
N ASN A 331 13.92 -16.44 -15.54
CA ASN A 331 13.76 -15.76 -16.83
C ASN A 331 12.31 -15.27 -17.03
N GLY A 332 12.03 -14.67 -18.20
CA GLY A 332 10.71 -14.12 -18.52
C GLY A 332 9.60 -15.15 -18.56
N GLU A 333 9.89 -16.37 -19.03
CA GLU A 333 8.90 -17.48 -19.04
C GLU A 333 8.54 -17.91 -17.62
N GLY A 334 9.54 -18.03 -16.73
CA GLY A 334 9.31 -18.29 -15.33
C GLY A 334 8.46 -17.21 -14.67
N TYR A 335 8.69 -15.96 -15.02
CA TYR A 335 7.88 -14.84 -14.52
C TYR A 335 6.44 -14.93 -15.02
N PHE A 336 6.24 -15.16 -16.32
CA PHE A 336 4.91 -15.25 -16.93
C PHE A 336 4.09 -16.41 -16.36
N TRP A 337 4.65 -17.61 -16.32
CA TRP A 337 3.94 -18.79 -15.82
C TRP A 337 3.69 -18.73 -14.31
N GLY A 338 4.64 -18.17 -13.55
CA GLY A 338 4.47 -17.96 -12.12
C GLY A 338 3.35 -16.99 -11.80
N MET A 339 3.30 -15.83 -12.47
CA MET A 339 2.18 -14.90 -12.32
C MET A 339 0.85 -15.51 -12.77
N THR A 340 0.81 -16.11 -13.95
CA THR A 340 -0.43 -16.66 -14.50
C THR A 340 -1.00 -17.76 -13.61
N SER A 341 -0.18 -18.71 -13.17
CA SER A 341 -0.64 -19.79 -12.27
C SER A 341 -1.16 -19.27 -10.94
N GLY A 342 -0.49 -18.29 -10.33
CA GLY A 342 -0.94 -17.70 -9.08
C GLY A 342 -2.22 -16.88 -9.21
N VAL A 343 -2.37 -16.09 -10.28
CA VAL A 343 -3.60 -15.33 -10.56
C VAL A 343 -4.77 -16.27 -10.85
N VAL A 344 -4.57 -17.31 -11.68
CA VAL A 344 -5.61 -18.30 -11.95
C VAL A 344 -6.02 -19.03 -10.67
N ALA A 345 -5.06 -19.43 -9.85
CA ALA A 345 -5.35 -20.08 -8.57
C ALA A 345 -6.16 -19.16 -7.65
N ALA A 346 -5.83 -17.88 -7.56
CA ALA A 346 -6.57 -16.90 -6.76
C ALA A 346 -8.02 -16.73 -7.26
N ILE A 347 -8.22 -16.68 -8.57
CA ILE A 347 -9.56 -16.63 -9.17
C ILE A 347 -10.35 -17.89 -8.84
N VAL A 348 -9.79 -19.07 -9.04
CA VAL A 348 -10.45 -20.35 -8.71
C VAL A 348 -10.84 -20.40 -7.24
N MET A 349 -9.93 -19.98 -6.34
CA MET A 349 -10.22 -19.98 -4.90
C MET A 349 -11.37 -19.03 -4.54
N LYS A 350 -11.48 -17.87 -5.17
CA LYS A 350 -12.61 -16.95 -4.93
C LYS A 350 -13.96 -17.61 -5.23
N PHE A 351 -14.03 -18.45 -6.27
CA PHE A 351 -15.28 -19.16 -6.62
C PHE A 351 -15.52 -20.42 -5.80
N THR A 352 -14.48 -21.05 -5.25
CA THR A 352 -14.62 -22.29 -4.49
C THR A 352 -14.82 -22.04 -2.99
N VAL A 353 -14.28 -20.96 -2.45
CA VAL A 353 -14.35 -20.61 -1.03
C VAL A 353 -14.65 -19.11 -0.88
N PRO A 354 -15.86 -18.65 -1.27
CA PRO A 354 -16.16 -17.22 -1.38
C PRO A 354 -16.10 -16.44 -0.07
N ASP A 355 -16.41 -17.08 1.07
CA ASP A 355 -16.59 -16.41 2.36
C ASP A 355 -15.31 -16.34 3.22
N SER A 356 -14.18 -16.81 2.69
CA SER A 356 -12.92 -16.80 3.44
C SER A 356 -11.97 -15.69 3.01
N LEU A 357 -11.19 -15.18 3.97
CA LEU A 357 -10.14 -14.21 3.69
C LEU A 357 -9.06 -14.84 2.81
N VAL A 358 -8.81 -14.24 1.65
CA VAL A 358 -7.78 -14.69 0.70
C VAL A 358 -6.39 -14.73 1.36
N LEU A 359 -6.17 -13.94 2.41
CA LEU A 359 -4.92 -13.93 3.17
C LEU A 359 -4.58 -15.29 3.79
N TYR A 360 -5.56 -16.06 4.22
CA TYR A 360 -5.33 -17.41 4.80
C TYR A 360 -4.82 -18.40 3.75
N PHE A 361 -5.15 -18.20 2.50
CA PHE A 361 -4.69 -19.02 1.38
C PHE A 361 -3.37 -18.55 0.77
N PHE A 362 -2.80 -17.47 1.30
CA PHE A 362 -1.56 -16.91 0.77
C PHE A 362 -0.44 -17.96 0.63
N PRO A 363 -0.16 -18.86 1.59
CA PRO A 363 0.88 -19.88 1.42
C PRO A 363 0.61 -20.84 0.25
N VAL A 364 -0.65 -21.21 0.03
CA VAL A 364 -1.05 -22.08 -1.08
C VAL A 364 -0.89 -21.37 -2.42
N LEU A 365 -1.38 -20.14 -2.53
CA LEU A 365 -1.25 -19.32 -3.72
C LEU A 365 0.22 -19.06 -4.07
N PHE A 366 1.03 -18.74 -3.05
CA PHE A 366 2.46 -18.55 -3.20
C PHE A 366 3.14 -19.84 -3.68
N GLY A 367 2.78 -20.99 -3.12
CA GLY A 367 3.29 -22.30 -3.52
C GLY A 367 2.96 -22.65 -4.97
N ILE A 368 1.71 -22.43 -5.41
CA ILE A 368 1.29 -22.66 -6.80
C ILE A 368 2.07 -21.72 -7.75
N SER A 369 2.17 -20.44 -7.41
CA SER A 369 2.95 -19.49 -8.19
C SER A 369 4.43 -19.87 -8.25
N LEU A 370 5.01 -20.34 -7.15
CA LEU A 370 6.40 -20.79 -7.10
C LEU A 370 6.65 -22.00 -8.02
N VAL A 371 5.74 -22.97 -8.01
CA VAL A 371 5.80 -24.11 -8.95
C VAL A 371 5.71 -23.63 -10.40
N GLY A 372 4.78 -22.72 -10.71
CA GLY A 372 4.67 -22.10 -12.04
C GLY A 372 5.96 -21.37 -12.45
N CYS A 373 6.58 -20.65 -11.53
CA CYS A 373 7.89 -19.99 -11.75
C CYS A 373 8.98 -21.00 -12.10
N ILE A 374 9.09 -22.11 -11.35
CA ILE A 374 10.10 -23.14 -11.56
C ILE A 374 9.89 -23.82 -12.92
N VAL A 375 8.69 -24.30 -13.19
CA VAL A 375 8.35 -24.98 -14.44
C VAL A 375 8.60 -24.06 -15.63
N GLY A 376 8.10 -22.82 -15.59
CA GLY A 376 8.31 -21.85 -16.66
C GLY A 376 9.78 -21.48 -16.86
N THR A 377 10.58 -21.40 -15.78
CA THR A 377 12.01 -21.11 -15.88
C THR A 377 12.78 -22.23 -16.61
N TYR A 378 12.39 -23.50 -16.39
CA TYR A 378 13.04 -24.63 -17.05
C TYR A 378 12.51 -24.91 -18.46
N SER A 379 11.35 -24.37 -18.84
CA SER A 379 10.82 -24.50 -20.20
C SER A 379 11.54 -23.66 -21.26
N ALA A 380 12.37 -22.70 -20.81
CA ALA A 380 13.12 -21.82 -21.70
C ALA A 380 14.62 -21.75 -21.35
N PRO A 381 15.48 -21.33 -22.28
CA PRO A 381 16.90 -21.13 -22.00
C PRO A 381 17.10 -20.00 -20.97
N PRO A 382 18.24 -20.00 -20.22
CA PRO A 382 18.59 -18.90 -19.35
C PRO A 382 18.73 -17.60 -20.14
N ALA A 383 18.61 -16.47 -19.44
CA ALA A 383 18.88 -15.16 -20.02
C ALA A 383 20.32 -15.04 -20.52
N ASP A 384 20.56 -14.12 -21.44
CA ASP A 384 21.86 -13.87 -22.03
C ASP A 384 22.94 -13.61 -20.96
N GLU A 385 24.11 -14.21 -21.17
CA GLU A 385 25.21 -14.17 -20.20
C GLU A 385 25.69 -12.74 -19.94
N GLU A 386 25.77 -11.91 -20.98
CA GLU A 386 26.19 -10.53 -20.83
C GLU A 386 25.23 -9.72 -20.01
N THR A 387 23.94 -9.91 -20.23
CA THR A 387 22.86 -9.30 -19.43
C THR A 387 22.94 -9.71 -17.96
N LEU A 388 23.16 -11.00 -17.68
CA LEU A 388 23.28 -11.50 -16.31
C LEU A 388 24.54 -10.96 -15.60
N VAL A 389 25.68 -10.90 -16.29
CA VAL A 389 26.92 -10.35 -15.74
C VAL A 389 26.78 -8.86 -15.46
N ASN A 390 26.20 -8.09 -16.39
CA ASN A 390 25.94 -6.66 -16.21
C ASN A 390 24.99 -6.38 -15.05
N PHE A 391 23.92 -7.19 -14.91
CA PHE A 391 23.03 -7.10 -13.77
C PHE A 391 23.76 -7.39 -12.46
N TYR A 392 24.57 -8.46 -12.42
CA TYR A 392 25.33 -8.82 -11.22
C TYR A 392 26.28 -7.71 -10.77
N ILE A 393 26.99 -7.08 -11.70
CA ILE A 393 27.93 -6.00 -11.40
C ILE A 393 27.22 -4.78 -10.81
N ARG A 394 26.05 -4.41 -11.37
CA ARG A 394 25.30 -3.23 -10.93
C ARG A 394 24.55 -3.42 -9.62
N VAL A 395 24.01 -4.61 -9.39
CA VAL A 395 23.13 -4.89 -8.26
C VAL A 395 23.82 -5.65 -7.15
N CYS A 396 24.82 -6.46 -7.47
CA CYS A 396 25.55 -7.34 -6.55
C CYS A 396 24.60 -8.13 -5.62
N PRO A 397 23.59 -8.83 -6.15
CA PRO A 397 22.53 -9.46 -5.37
C PRO A 397 23.06 -10.62 -4.54
N TRP A 398 22.44 -10.86 -3.38
CA TRP A 398 22.65 -12.08 -2.63
C TRP A 398 21.61 -13.15 -3.02
N GLY A 399 21.95 -14.42 -2.76
CA GLY A 399 21.13 -15.57 -3.17
C GLY A 399 21.89 -16.54 -4.07
N TRP A 400 21.17 -17.17 -4.99
CA TRP A 400 21.73 -18.22 -5.88
C TRP A 400 22.39 -17.66 -7.13
N TRP A 401 23.37 -16.75 -6.94
CA TRP A 401 24.09 -16.07 -8.04
C TRP A 401 25.52 -16.58 -8.27
N LYS A 402 25.93 -17.65 -7.58
CA LYS A 402 27.32 -18.17 -7.64
C LYS A 402 27.87 -18.37 -9.06
N PRO A 403 27.15 -18.96 -10.05
CA PRO A 403 27.67 -19.15 -11.40
C PRO A 403 27.95 -17.84 -12.13
N VAL A 404 27.05 -16.87 -12.02
CA VAL A 404 27.20 -15.54 -12.66
C VAL A 404 28.27 -14.72 -11.93
N ALA A 405 28.31 -14.78 -10.61
CA ALA A 405 29.34 -14.12 -9.81
C ALA A 405 30.76 -14.56 -10.19
N ALA A 406 30.97 -15.86 -10.45
CA ALA A 406 32.26 -16.36 -10.88
C ALA A 406 32.70 -15.77 -12.24
N LYS A 407 31.74 -15.66 -13.19
CA LYS A 407 31.98 -15.06 -14.50
C LYS A 407 32.23 -13.56 -14.42
N ALA A 408 31.46 -12.85 -13.59
CA ALA A 408 31.63 -11.41 -13.36
C ALA A 408 33.02 -11.09 -12.78
N VAL A 409 33.48 -11.85 -11.78
CA VAL A 409 34.81 -11.69 -11.18
C VAL A 409 35.93 -12.05 -12.18
N ALA A 410 35.74 -13.07 -13.02
CA ALA A 410 36.70 -13.43 -14.04
C ALA A 410 36.87 -12.32 -15.09
N ARG A 411 35.76 -11.66 -15.47
CA ARG A 411 35.79 -10.56 -16.46
C ARG A 411 36.25 -9.22 -15.86
N TYR A 412 35.89 -8.97 -14.60
CA TYR A 412 36.22 -7.76 -13.86
C TYR A 412 36.74 -8.13 -12.46
N PRO A 413 38.05 -8.31 -12.28
CA PRO A 413 38.64 -8.73 -11.01
C PRO A 413 38.38 -7.78 -9.82
N GLN A 414 38.02 -6.54 -10.11
CA GLN A 414 37.68 -5.52 -9.11
C GLN A 414 36.31 -5.77 -8.46
N VAL A 415 35.43 -6.55 -9.11
CA VAL A 415 34.09 -6.86 -8.59
C VAL A 415 34.21 -7.89 -7.48
N THR A 416 33.72 -7.55 -6.30
CA THR A 416 33.70 -8.46 -5.15
C THR A 416 32.31 -9.08 -4.96
N ARG A 417 32.26 -10.29 -4.40
CA ARG A 417 30.97 -10.91 -4.05
C ARG A 417 30.34 -10.19 -2.85
N ASN A 418 29.01 -10.06 -2.88
CA ASN A 418 28.28 -9.54 -1.73
C ASN A 418 28.50 -10.43 -0.48
N ARG A 419 29.05 -9.84 0.58
CA ARG A 419 29.31 -10.48 1.86
C ARG A 419 28.45 -9.91 3.00
N HIS A 420 27.55 -8.98 2.69
CA HIS A 420 26.82 -8.20 3.68
C HIS A 420 25.50 -8.81 4.12
N PHE A 421 25.13 -10.00 3.64
CA PHE A 421 23.87 -10.66 3.94
C PHE A 421 23.50 -10.69 5.43
N LYS A 422 24.44 -11.05 6.31
CA LYS A 422 24.16 -11.11 7.76
C LYS A 422 23.83 -9.73 8.33
N ARG A 423 24.59 -8.70 7.94
CA ARG A 423 24.36 -7.31 8.34
C ARG A 423 23.00 -6.84 7.83
N ASP A 424 22.69 -7.14 6.57
CA ASP A 424 21.47 -6.69 5.93
C ASP A 424 20.23 -7.35 6.58
N MET A 425 20.30 -8.65 6.90
CA MET A 425 19.24 -9.34 7.64
C MET A 425 19.08 -8.81 9.07
N PHE A 426 20.17 -8.48 9.75
CA PHE A 426 20.13 -7.82 11.05
C PHE A 426 19.43 -6.45 10.94
N ASN A 427 19.79 -5.64 9.93
CA ASN A 427 19.16 -4.35 9.68
C ASN A 427 17.68 -4.48 9.33
N VAL A 428 17.27 -5.52 8.60
CA VAL A 428 15.86 -5.82 8.32
C VAL A 428 15.11 -6.08 9.62
N ALA A 429 15.65 -6.94 10.51
CA ALA A 429 15.00 -7.23 11.78
C ALA A 429 14.86 -5.97 12.67
N ILE A 430 15.92 -5.19 12.81
CA ILE A 430 15.89 -3.92 13.55
C ILE A 430 14.95 -2.91 12.86
N GLY A 431 14.93 -2.86 11.54
CA GLY A 431 14.05 -2.00 10.75
C GLY A 431 12.57 -2.31 10.94
N ILE A 432 12.19 -3.60 11.04
CA ILE A 432 10.82 -4.02 11.36
C ILE A 432 10.43 -3.49 12.75
N VAL A 433 11.26 -3.71 13.76
CA VAL A 433 10.99 -3.21 15.12
C VAL A 433 10.87 -1.69 15.12
N TRP A 434 11.75 -1.00 14.40
CA TRP A 434 11.73 0.46 14.26
C TRP A 434 10.44 0.97 13.62
N GLN A 435 9.96 0.34 12.54
CA GLN A 435 8.70 0.69 11.90
C GLN A 435 7.49 0.41 12.80
N CYS A 436 7.50 -0.70 13.54
CA CYS A 436 6.49 -0.98 14.56
C CYS A 436 6.45 0.13 15.62
N CYS A 437 7.61 0.60 16.09
CA CYS A 437 7.66 1.69 17.05
C CYS A 437 7.10 3.01 16.47
N LEU A 438 7.40 3.33 15.20
CA LEU A 438 6.83 4.50 14.53
C LEU A 438 5.29 4.44 14.41
N THR A 439 4.72 3.24 14.37
CA THR A 439 3.27 3.02 14.37
C THR A 439 2.69 3.12 15.79
N ILE A 440 3.33 2.47 16.75
CA ILE A 440 2.81 2.31 18.12
C ILE A 440 2.94 3.61 18.94
N VAL A 441 4.02 4.38 18.74
CA VAL A 441 4.24 5.65 19.47
C VAL A 441 3.07 6.63 19.33
N PRO A 442 2.60 6.99 18.11
CA PRO A 442 1.44 7.86 17.97
C PRO A 442 0.15 7.26 18.53
N MET A 443 0.00 5.92 18.47
CA MET A 443 -1.17 5.24 19.05
C MET A 443 -1.20 5.40 20.59
N TYR A 444 -0.10 5.07 21.28
CA TYR A 444 -0.02 5.26 22.74
C TYR A 444 -0.10 6.73 23.17
N LEU A 445 0.40 7.65 22.34
CA LEU A 445 0.28 9.08 22.60
C LEU A 445 -1.21 9.50 22.65
N VAL A 446 -2.00 9.05 21.69
CA VAL A 446 -3.43 9.42 21.58
C VAL A 446 -4.26 8.75 22.67
N VAL A 447 -4.01 7.48 22.97
CA VAL A 447 -4.69 6.74 24.05
C VAL A 447 -4.21 7.16 25.46
N ARG A 448 -3.12 7.94 25.53
CA ARG A 448 -2.44 8.36 26.78
C ARG A 448 -1.94 7.18 27.62
N GLY A 449 -1.50 6.12 26.97
CA GLY A 449 -0.87 4.95 27.59
C GLY A 449 0.59 5.24 27.94
N THR A 450 0.85 5.90 29.10
CA THR A 450 2.18 6.43 29.47
C THR A 450 3.28 5.38 29.52
N GLY A 451 3.01 4.19 30.07
CA GLY A 451 3.99 3.10 30.17
C GLY A 451 4.40 2.56 28.78
N GLY A 452 3.42 2.28 27.92
CA GLY A 452 3.64 1.85 26.55
C GLY A 452 4.32 2.92 25.70
N LEU A 453 3.95 4.19 25.87
CA LEU A 453 4.58 5.32 25.20
C LEU A 453 6.07 5.44 25.53
N ILE A 454 6.44 5.43 26.82
CA ILE A 454 7.84 5.52 27.24
C ILE A 454 8.64 4.34 26.69
N ALA A 455 8.14 3.12 26.82
CA ALA A 455 8.82 1.93 26.33
C ALA A 455 9.03 1.97 24.82
N SER A 456 8.00 2.33 24.06
CA SER A 456 8.07 2.40 22.58
C SER A 456 8.97 3.54 22.09
N VAL A 457 8.99 4.69 22.76
CA VAL A 457 9.91 5.81 22.44
C VAL A 457 11.35 5.42 22.73
N LEU A 458 11.64 4.79 23.87
CA LEU A 458 12.99 4.31 24.19
C LEU A 458 13.48 3.30 23.14
N LEU A 459 12.62 2.34 22.77
CA LEU A 459 12.94 1.35 21.77
C LEU A 459 13.14 1.98 20.37
N LEU A 460 12.35 2.99 20.02
CA LEU A 460 12.50 3.78 18.80
C LEU A 460 13.86 4.49 18.75
N VAL A 461 14.28 5.11 19.86
CA VAL A 461 15.58 5.77 19.95
C VAL A 461 16.72 4.77 19.81
N VAL A 462 16.66 3.64 20.51
CA VAL A 462 17.69 2.60 20.45
C VAL A 462 17.82 2.05 19.03
N THR A 463 16.70 1.67 18.41
CA THR A 463 16.69 1.12 17.04
C THR A 463 17.17 2.16 16.02
N THR A 464 16.83 3.44 16.17
CA THR A 464 17.32 4.54 15.33
C THR A 464 18.84 4.68 15.43
N VAL A 465 19.39 4.61 16.65
CA VAL A 465 20.85 4.68 16.88
C VAL A 465 21.54 3.46 16.24
N VAL A 466 20.99 2.27 16.43
CA VAL A 466 21.54 1.05 15.80
C VAL A 466 21.54 1.18 14.28
N LEU A 467 20.42 1.55 13.66
CA LEU A 467 20.31 1.72 12.19
C LEU A 467 21.25 2.81 11.66
N LYS A 468 21.49 3.88 12.44
CA LYS A 468 22.48 4.92 12.06
C LYS A 468 23.88 4.32 11.86
N TYR A 469 24.30 3.38 12.72
CA TYR A 469 25.65 2.81 12.67
C TYR A 469 25.74 1.60 11.75
N THR A 470 24.70 0.77 11.65
CA THR A 470 24.74 -0.50 10.93
C THR A 470 24.20 -0.39 9.50
N TRP A 471 23.36 0.59 9.22
CA TRP A 471 22.75 0.82 7.89
C TRP A 471 23.20 2.14 7.26
N TYR A 472 22.93 3.30 7.89
CA TYR A 472 23.15 4.61 7.27
C TYR A 472 24.63 4.92 6.97
N ARG A 473 25.52 4.71 7.96
CA ARG A 473 26.96 4.96 7.76
C ARG A 473 27.59 4.02 6.71
N PRO A 474 27.31 2.70 6.73
CA PRO A 474 27.76 1.82 5.66
C PRO A 474 27.20 2.23 4.29
N LEU A 475 25.92 2.59 4.17
CA LEU A 475 25.32 3.06 2.93
C LEU A 475 26.10 4.24 2.31
N CYS A 476 26.47 5.23 3.13
CA CYS A 476 27.25 6.38 2.67
C CYS A 476 28.67 6.01 2.21
N ARG A 477 29.27 4.95 2.76
CA ARG A 477 30.59 4.46 2.34
C ARG A 477 30.48 3.63 1.06
N GLU A 478 29.54 2.73 1.02
CA GLU A 478 29.30 1.83 -0.11
C GLU A 478 28.92 2.60 -1.40
N GLU A 479 28.21 3.73 -1.28
CA GLU A 479 27.95 4.61 -2.42
C GLU A 479 29.26 5.09 -3.08
N LYS A 480 30.24 5.55 -2.29
CA LYS A 480 31.53 6.02 -2.81
C LYS A 480 32.32 4.89 -3.45
N GLU A 481 32.34 3.72 -2.80
CA GLU A 481 32.99 2.51 -3.31
C GLU A 481 32.36 2.05 -4.64
N TYR A 482 31.03 2.15 -4.75
CA TYR A 482 30.30 1.84 -5.98
C TYR A 482 30.63 2.81 -7.11
N ASP A 483 30.62 4.12 -6.86
CA ASP A 483 30.95 5.14 -7.86
C ASP A 483 32.38 4.99 -8.36
N GLU A 484 33.35 4.69 -7.47
CA GLU A 484 34.72 4.42 -7.85
C GLU A 484 34.83 3.13 -8.68
N LEU A 485 34.12 2.08 -8.33
CA LEU A 485 34.07 0.83 -9.08
C LEU A 485 33.55 1.07 -10.50
N MET A 486 32.38 1.76 -10.63
CA MET A 486 31.78 2.03 -11.93
C MET A 486 32.69 2.84 -12.83
N LYS A 487 33.40 3.84 -12.30
CA LYS A 487 34.41 4.61 -13.04
C LYS A 487 35.58 3.72 -13.50
N ARG A 488 36.07 2.82 -12.64
CA ARG A 488 37.22 1.92 -12.97
C ARG A 488 36.88 0.91 -14.06
N ILE A 489 35.63 0.44 -14.12
CA ILE A 489 35.22 -0.54 -15.15
C ILE A 489 34.58 0.10 -16.39
N GLY A 490 34.52 1.46 -16.46
CA GLY A 490 33.96 2.19 -17.61
C GLY A 490 32.45 2.02 -17.83
N MET A 491 31.69 1.74 -16.78
CA MET A 491 30.25 1.54 -16.82
C MET A 491 29.48 2.74 -16.20
N ASN A 492 29.83 3.95 -16.59
CA ASN A 492 29.13 5.17 -16.09
C ASN A 492 27.70 5.29 -16.61
#